data_5a2c773e504f224f699f8fd202ff71ba
#
_entry.id   5a2c773e504f224f699f8fd202ff71ba
#
_cell.length_a   1.000
_cell.length_b   1.000
_cell.length_c   1.000
_cell.angle_alpha   90.00
_cell.angle_beta   90.00
_cell.angle_gamma   90.00
#
_symmetry.space_group_name_H-M   'P 1'
#
loop_
_entity.id
_entity.type
_entity.pdbx_description
1 polymer ?
#
loop_
_entity_poly.entity_id
_entity_poly.type
_entity_poly.pdbx_seq_one_letter_code
_entity_poly.pdbx_strand_id
1 'polypeptide(L)'
;MGIEYPKMVYANAISSNTSDSSSKYGASSEKMAAAYATFANGGTYYKPQYVNRVVFSDGTTRNFDTSGTRVMKETTAYMMTDMLKSVITAGTGYNAYISGLYHAGKTGTSNYSDNELKKLTKDYSYSSIVTPDELFVGYTTQYSMAVWTGYTNRLTPVLDDGIKVATDVYKQMMLYLYEQNGSGSTDWTQPSGVYRSGSYLYLNNGKNNYNYYNYYYEPSPVSQDIEATEDSSSSSSSNSEENSEHTEPSAKENEQNR
;
A
#
# COMPACT_ATOMS: atom_id res chain seq x y z
N MET A 1 -6.78 -11.34 5.68
CA MET A 1 -5.57 -11.37 4.82
C MET A 1 -4.28 -11.41 5.63
N GLY A 2 -4.30 -11.70 6.93
CA GLY A 2 -3.14 -11.93 7.79
C GLY A 2 -2.37 -10.69 8.26
N ILE A 3 -2.83 -9.50 7.90
CA ILE A 3 -2.28 -8.24 8.42
C ILE A 3 -3.24 -7.74 9.49
N GLU A 4 -2.74 -7.63 10.72
CA GLU A 4 -3.54 -7.27 11.88
C GLU A 4 -3.25 -5.83 12.30
N TYR A 5 -4.31 -5.08 12.58
CA TYR A 5 -4.24 -3.75 13.15
C TYR A 5 -4.92 -3.76 14.52
N PRO A 6 -4.31 -3.18 15.56
CA PRO A 6 -4.93 -3.10 16.88
C PRO A 6 -6.26 -2.35 16.87
N LYS A 7 -6.39 -1.37 15.99
CA LYS A 7 -7.60 -0.61 15.72
C LYS A 7 -7.64 -0.24 14.24
N MET A 8 -8.75 -0.55 13.58
CA MET A 8 -8.97 -0.13 12.19
C MET A 8 -9.42 1.33 12.17
N VAL A 9 -8.72 2.15 11.41
CA VAL A 9 -9.07 3.54 11.12
C VAL A 9 -8.89 3.82 9.63
N TYR A 10 -9.53 4.83 9.09
CA TYR A 10 -9.44 5.15 7.65
C TYR A 10 -8.00 5.36 7.16
N ALA A 11 -7.14 5.94 7.99
CA ALA A 11 -5.73 6.14 7.68
C ALA A 11 -4.96 4.84 7.44
N ASN A 12 -5.43 3.68 7.93
CA ASN A 12 -4.78 2.40 7.67
C ASN A 12 -4.77 2.01 6.18
N ALA A 13 -5.67 2.59 5.38
CA ALA A 13 -5.72 2.34 3.93
C ALA A 13 -4.46 2.84 3.20
N ILE A 14 -3.78 3.86 3.74
CA ILE A 14 -2.61 4.51 3.15
C ILE A 14 -1.45 4.66 4.14
N SER A 15 -1.49 3.96 5.28
CA SER A 15 -0.44 4.04 6.29
C SER A 15 0.86 3.42 5.80
N SER A 16 1.98 4.09 6.07
CA SER A 16 3.30 3.53 5.88
C SER A 16 3.76 2.75 7.11
N ASN A 17 4.73 1.86 6.94
CA ASN A 17 5.46 1.29 8.05
C ASN A 17 6.21 2.41 8.78
N THR A 18 5.94 2.60 10.05
CA THR A 18 6.68 3.58 10.85
C THR A 18 7.73 2.87 11.69
N SER A 19 8.88 3.51 11.88
CA SER A 19 9.96 3.00 12.73
C SER A 19 9.71 3.24 14.22
N ASP A 20 8.59 3.84 14.56
CA ASP A 20 8.20 4.06 15.94
C ASP A 20 7.86 2.73 16.60
N SER A 21 8.50 2.45 17.73
CA SER A 21 8.24 1.24 18.53
C SER A 21 6.81 1.14 19.03
N SER A 22 6.06 2.24 19.02
CA SER A 22 4.62 2.28 19.29
C SER A 22 3.80 1.89 18.05
N SER A 23 4.39 1.89 16.85
CA SER A 23 3.68 1.55 15.63
C SER A 23 3.50 0.05 15.51
N LYS A 24 2.40 -0.38 16.02
CA LYS A 24 1.84 -1.70 15.77
C LYS A 24 1.27 -1.85 14.35
N TYR A 25 1.52 -0.86 13.50
CA TYR A 25 1.03 -0.76 12.13
C TYR A 25 2.16 -1.01 11.17
N GLY A 26 2.10 -2.13 10.51
CA GLY A 26 3.08 -2.53 9.53
C GLY A 26 2.96 -4.01 9.22
N ALA A 27 3.53 -4.40 8.09
CA ALA A 27 3.53 -5.78 7.67
C ALA A 27 4.92 -6.15 7.17
N SER A 28 5.39 -7.35 7.52
CA SER A 28 6.60 -7.91 6.91
C SER A 28 6.36 -8.25 5.45
N SER A 29 7.42 -8.38 4.66
CA SER A 29 7.33 -8.84 3.28
C SER A 29 6.60 -10.18 3.17
N GLU A 30 6.81 -11.12 4.11
CA GLU A 30 6.09 -12.37 4.19
C GLU A 30 4.58 -12.16 4.32
N LYS A 31 4.14 -11.31 5.26
CA LYS A 31 2.72 -11.00 5.45
C LYS A 31 2.11 -10.30 4.23
N MET A 32 2.87 -9.42 3.58
CA MET A 32 2.43 -8.76 2.36
C MET A 32 2.29 -9.75 1.20
N ALA A 33 3.26 -10.65 1.00
CA ALA A 33 3.17 -11.69 -0.01
C ALA A 33 1.94 -12.59 0.22
N ALA A 34 1.69 -13.03 1.46
CA ALA A 34 0.52 -13.84 1.82
C ALA A 34 -0.80 -13.09 1.62
N ALA A 35 -0.83 -11.79 1.95
CA ALA A 35 -2.00 -10.95 1.74
C ALA A 35 -2.35 -10.82 0.26
N TYR A 36 -1.36 -10.62 -0.61
CA TYR A 36 -1.57 -10.51 -2.05
C TYR A 36 -1.85 -11.88 -2.71
N ALA A 37 -1.27 -12.98 -2.19
CA ALA A 37 -1.64 -14.34 -2.59
C ALA A 37 -3.14 -14.61 -2.42
N THR A 38 -3.82 -13.90 -1.50
CA THR A 38 -5.27 -14.00 -1.32
C THR A 38 -6.03 -13.59 -2.59
N PHE A 39 -5.57 -12.58 -3.32
CA PHE A 39 -6.15 -12.18 -4.60
C PHE A 39 -5.91 -13.27 -5.64
N ALA A 40 -4.68 -13.80 -5.72
CA ALA A 40 -4.34 -14.90 -6.63
C ALA A 40 -5.21 -16.13 -6.41
N ASN A 41 -5.55 -16.43 -5.16
CA ASN A 41 -6.33 -17.58 -4.71
C ASN A 41 -7.85 -17.32 -4.70
N GLY A 42 -8.34 -16.39 -5.50
CA GLY A 42 -9.76 -16.10 -5.63
C GLY A 42 -10.43 -15.65 -4.32
N GLY A 43 -9.70 -15.00 -3.42
CA GLY A 43 -10.22 -14.47 -2.16
C GLY A 43 -10.06 -15.40 -0.95
N THR A 44 -9.29 -16.48 -1.09
CA THR A 44 -8.97 -17.39 0.02
C THR A 44 -7.58 -17.08 0.55
N TYR A 45 -7.50 -16.71 1.82
CA TYR A 45 -6.25 -16.47 2.53
C TYR A 45 -5.71 -17.78 3.11
N TYR A 46 -4.42 -18.01 2.89
CA TYR A 46 -3.65 -19.07 3.50
C TYR A 46 -2.58 -18.46 4.41
N LYS A 47 -2.52 -18.92 5.65
CA LYS A 47 -1.47 -18.50 6.57
C LYS A 47 -0.12 -19.00 6.05
N PRO A 48 0.94 -18.17 6.02
CA PRO A 48 2.29 -18.63 5.68
C PRO A 48 2.70 -19.82 6.54
N GLN A 49 3.24 -20.86 5.90
CA GLN A 49 3.61 -22.10 6.57
C GLN A 49 4.87 -22.68 5.92
N TYR A 50 5.87 -22.95 6.75
CA TYR A 50 7.16 -23.48 6.31
C TYR A 50 7.24 -25.01 6.39
N VAL A 51 6.41 -25.62 7.25
CA VAL A 51 6.40 -27.04 7.51
C VAL A 51 4.96 -27.56 7.43
N ASN A 52 4.71 -28.42 6.46
CA ASN A 52 3.39 -29.04 6.29
C ASN A 52 3.28 -30.37 7.04
N ARG A 53 4.42 -31.07 7.19
CA ARG A 53 4.47 -32.41 7.79
C ARG A 53 5.81 -32.65 8.45
N VAL A 54 5.80 -33.29 9.59
CA VAL A 54 7.00 -33.83 10.27
C VAL A 54 6.85 -35.34 10.37
N VAL A 55 7.88 -36.07 9.97
CA VAL A 55 8.01 -37.51 10.15
C VAL A 55 9.08 -37.76 11.19
N PHE A 56 8.72 -38.39 12.30
CA PHE A 56 9.64 -38.70 13.38
C PHE A 56 10.42 -39.99 13.10
N SER A 57 11.52 -40.21 13.83
CA SER A 57 12.37 -41.38 13.67
C SER A 57 11.71 -42.73 13.98
N ASP A 58 10.62 -42.71 14.78
CA ASP A 58 9.78 -43.85 15.08
C ASP A 58 8.73 -44.15 13.99
N GLY A 59 8.72 -43.38 12.89
CA GLY A 59 7.77 -43.52 11.78
C GLY A 59 6.45 -42.78 12.02
N THR A 60 6.22 -42.18 13.18
CA THR A 60 5.02 -41.39 13.43
C THR A 60 5.03 -40.12 12.60
N THR A 61 3.85 -39.63 12.23
CA THR A 61 3.71 -38.45 11.37
C THR A 61 2.79 -37.42 12.02
N ARG A 62 3.23 -36.17 12.07
CA ARG A 62 2.41 -35.01 12.43
C ARG A 62 2.17 -34.12 11.21
N ASN A 63 0.92 -33.99 10.83
CA ASN A 63 0.49 -33.02 9.80
C ASN A 63 0.04 -31.73 10.46
N PHE A 64 0.33 -30.59 9.80
CA PHE A 64 -0.13 -29.27 10.21
C PHE A 64 -1.34 -28.86 9.34
N ASP A 65 -2.22 -28.04 9.90
CA ASP A 65 -3.38 -27.52 9.19
C ASP A 65 -2.91 -26.56 8.10
N THR A 66 -3.26 -26.87 6.85
CA THR A 66 -2.98 -26.07 5.66
C THR A 66 -4.25 -25.46 5.06
N SER A 67 -5.36 -25.48 5.81
CA SER A 67 -6.64 -24.98 5.34
C SER A 67 -6.62 -23.47 5.12
N GLY A 68 -7.32 -23.01 4.09
CA GLY A 68 -7.48 -21.59 3.78
C GLY A 68 -8.79 -21.04 4.37
N THR A 69 -8.81 -19.75 4.59
CA THR A 69 -9.99 -19.01 5.04
C THR A 69 -10.45 -18.06 3.94
N ARG A 70 -11.71 -18.19 3.50
CA ARG A 70 -12.29 -17.24 2.56
C ARG A 70 -12.51 -15.89 3.24
N VAL A 71 -11.85 -14.85 2.73
CA VAL A 71 -11.88 -13.49 3.31
C VAL A 71 -12.50 -12.46 2.38
N MET A 72 -12.71 -12.81 1.11
CA MET A 72 -13.43 -11.97 0.14
C MET A 72 -14.09 -12.83 -0.94
N LYS A 73 -15.00 -12.23 -1.70
CA LYS A 73 -15.64 -12.88 -2.84
C LYS A 73 -14.61 -13.09 -3.98
N GLU A 74 -14.78 -14.16 -4.74
CA GLU A 74 -13.94 -14.44 -5.91
C GLU A 74 -14.01 -13.31 -6.95
N THR A 75 -15.21 -12.76 -7.16
CA THR A 75 -15.41 -11.62 -8.05
C THR A 75 -14.61 -10.39 -7.61
N THR A 76 -14.53 -10.13 -6.30
CA THR A 76 -13.73 -9.03 -5.74
C THR A 76 -12.23 -9.27 -5.96
N ALA A 77 -11.76 -10.49 -5.70
CA ALA A 77 -10.36 -10.86 -5.90
C ALA A 77 -9.95 -10.74 -7.38
N TYR A 78 -10.81 -11.20 -8.29
CA TYR A 78 -10.58 -11.10 -9.73
C TYR A 78 -10.52 -9.64 -10.22
N MET A 79 -11.48 -8.81 -9.81
CA MET A 79 -11.50 -7.39 -10.19
C MET A 79 -10.28 -6.63 -9.64
N MET A 80 -9.85 -6.93 -8.41
CA MET A 80 -8.61 -6.40 -7.85
C MET A 80 -7.40 -6.84 -8.65
N THR A 81 -7.32 -8.11 -9.03
CA THR A 81 -6.22 -8.63 -9.85
C THR A 81 -6.15 -7.95 -11.21
N ASP A 82 -7.28 -7.71 -11.87
CA ASP A 82 -7.34 -6.99 -13.14
C ASP A 82 -6.80 -5.55 -13.03
N MET A 83 -7.18 -4.84 -11.98
CA MET A 83 -6.62 -3.51 -11.70
C MET A 83 -5.12 -3.57 -11.42
N LEU A 84 -4.66 -4.56 -10.66
CA LEU A 84 -3.25 -4.73 -10.31
C LEU A 84 -2.40 -5.21 -11.51
N LYS A 85 -2.98 -5.88 -12.50
CA LYS A 85 -2.33 -6.14 -13.80
C LYS A 85 -2.04 -4.83 -14.53
N SER A 86 -2.98 -3.89 -14.50
CA SER A 86 -2.81 -2.57 -15.14
C SER A 86 -1.67 -1.76 -14.50
N VAL A 87 -1.40 -1.91 -13.20
CA VAL A 87 -0.26 -1.27 -12.53
C VAL A 87 1.07 -1.69 -13.17
N ILE A 88 1.18 -2.97 -13.56
CA ILE A 88 2.40 -3.51 -14.18
C ILE A 88 2.47 -3.19 -15.67
N THR A 89 1.36 -3.23 -16.39
CA THR A 89 1.37 -3.05 -17.84
C THR A 89 1.43 -1.59 -18.29
N ALA A 90 0.90 -0.67 -17.49
CA ALA A 90 0.81 0.75 -17.87
C ALA A 90 0.91 1.72 -16.67
N GLY A 91 1.18 1.22 -15.46
CA GLY A 91 1.22 2.01 -14.24
C GLY A 91 2.59 2.12 -13.60
N THR A 92 2.59 2.44 -12.30
CA THR A 92 3.80 2.68 -11.49
C THR A 92 4.71 1.45 -11.36
N GLY A 93 4.17 0.25 -11.60
CA GLY A 93 4.91 -1.00 -11.55
C GLY A 93 5.52 -1.45 -12.89
N TYR A 94 5.57 -0.58 -13.91
CA TYR A 94 6.03 -0.97 -15.26
C TYR A 94 7.45 -1.56 -15.29
N ASN A 95 8.33 -1.15 -14.39
CA ASN A 95 9.66 -1.76 -14.28
C ASN A 95 9.62 -3.28 -14.00
N ALA A 96 8.58 -3.75 -13.33
CA ALA A 96 8.38 -5.18 -13.07
C ALA A 96 7.82 -5.94 -14.28
N TYR A 97 7.44 -5.28 -15.37
CA TYR A 97 6.82 -5.92 -16.52
C TYR A 97 7.71 -6.99 -17.15
N ILE A 98 7.13 -8.16 -17.38
CA ILE A 98 7.73 -9.32 -18.06
C ILE A 98 6.82 -9.73 -19.21
N SER A 99 7.35 -9.69 -20.42
CA SER A 99 6.59 -10.09 -21.60
C SER A 99 6.21 -11.57 -21.54
N GLY A 100 4.96 -11.88 -21.82
CA GLY A 100 4.44 -13.26 -21.80
C GLY A 100 4.08 -13.80 -20.41
N LEU A 101 4.31 -13.03 -19.35
CA LEU A 101 3.92 -13.41 -17.99
C LEU A 101 2.62 -12.71 -17.57
N TYR A 102 1.62 -13.50 -17.17
CA TYR A 102 0.42 -12.96 -16.51
C TYR A 102 0.70 -12.75 -15.04
N HIS A 103 0.91 -11.50 -14.64
CA HIS A 103 1.18 -11.13 -13.26
C HIS A 103 0.52 -9.81 -12.89
N ALA A 104 0.32 -9.62 -11.62
CA ALA A 104 -0.30 -8.44 -11.03
C ALA A 104 0.55 -7.95 -9.87
N GLY A 105 0.50 -6.67 -9.53
CA GLY A 105 1.32 -6.15 -8.44
C GLY A 105 1.10 -4.69 -8.13
N LYS A 106 1.77 -4.21 -7.07
CA LYS A 106 1.69 -2.83 -6.60
C LYS A 106 3.00 -2.38 -6.01
N THR A 107 3.40 -1.18 -6.36
CA THR A 107 4.49 -0.43 -5.72
C THR A 107 4.02 0.19 -4.41
N GLY A 108 4.92 0.34 -3.46
CA GLY A 108 4.71 1.09 -2.23
C GLY A 108 5.92 1.95 -1.93
N THR A 109 5.77 3.26 -2.09
CA THR A 109 6.79 4.26 -1.78
C THR A 109 6.36 4.98 -0.52
N SER A 110 7.15 4.93 0.55
CA SER A 110 6.85 5.69 1.75
C SER A 110 7.41 7.12 1.67
N ASN A 111 6.90 8.00 2.52
CA ASN A 111 7.34 9.37 2.58
C ASN A 111 7.95 9.69 3.95
N TYR A 112 8.89 10.62 3.98
CA TYR A 112 9.31 11.27 5.21
C TYR A 112 8.25 12.28 5.66
N SER A 113 8.03 12.36 6.96
CA SER A 113 7.35 13.49 7.57
C SER A 113 8.26 14.72 7.59
N ASP A 114 7.69 15.92 7.73
CA ASP A 114 8.47 17.17 7.86
C ASP A 114 9.49 17.11 9.02
N ASN A 115 9.13 16.44 10.10
CA ASN A 115 10.02 16.27 11.25
C ASN A 115 11.19 15.31 10.96
N GLU A 116 10.99 14.30 10.14
CA GLU A 116 12.06 13.40 9.70
C GLU A 116 12.97 14.11 8.70
N LEU A 117 12.41 14.86 7.75
CA LEU A 117 13.21 15.66 6.79
C LEU A 117 14.16 16.61 7.51
N LYS A 118 13.70 17.28 8.59
CA LYS A 118 14.56 18.16 9.40
C LYS A 118 15.68 17.44 10.13
N LYS A 119 15.58 16.11 10.30
CA LYS A 119 16.60 15.28 10.96
C LYS A 119 17.61 14.67 9.98
N LEU A 120 17.39 14.79 8.68
CA LEU A 120 18.36 14.32 7.70
C LEU A 120 19.66 15.12 7.85
N THR A 121 20.76 14.41 8.02
CA THR A 121 22.08 15.02 8.27
C THR A 121 22.78 15.50 7.00
N LYS A 122 22.29 15.07 5.85
CA LYS A 122 22.80 15.44 4.53
C LYS A 122 21.76 16.23 3.77
N ASP A 123 22.25 17.13 2.92
CA ASP A 123 21.43 17.80 1.91
C ASP A 123 21.23 16.85 0.72
N TYR A 124 19.98 16.55 0.42
CA TYR A 124 19.55 15.71 -0.71
C TYR A 124 18.77 16.51 -1.75
N SER A 125 18.88 17.84 -1.74
CA SER A 125 18.15 18.73 -2.67
C SER A 125 18.51 18.51 -4.14
N TYR A 126 19.63 17.83 -4.42
CA TYR A 126 20.03 17.43 -5.77
C TYR A 126 19.29 16.17 -6.28
N SER A 127 18.62 15.43 -5.42
CA SER A 127 17.87 14.22 -5.78
C SER A 127 16.41 14.57 -6.03
N SER A 128 15.83 14.05 -7.09
CA SER A 128 14.41 14.23 -7.42
C SER A 128 13.48 13.37 -6.55
N ILE A 129 14.00 12.27 -6.02
CA ILE A 129 13.28 11.35 -5.16
C ILE A 129 14.12 11.10 -3.90
N VAL A 130 13.49 11.31 -2.74
CA VAL A 130 14.06 11.06 -1.42
C VAL A 130 13.03 10.37 -0.57
N THR A 131 13.17 9.07 -0.37
CA THR A 131 12.18 8.24 0.34
C THR A 131 12.84 7.32 1.36
N PRO A 132 12.18 6.99 2.49
CA PRO A 132 12.75 6.08 3.50
C PRO A 132 12.93 4.66 2.99
N ASP A 133 11.97 4.15 2.24
CA ASP A 133 11.92 2.78 1.77
C ASP A 133 10.97 2.60 0.59
N GLU A 134 11.12 1.48 -0.08
CA GLU A 134 10.29 1.02 -1.19
C GLU A 134 9.82 -0.41 -0.94
N LEU A 135 8.62 -0.69 -1.39
CA LEU A 135 8.04 -2.03 -1.40
C LEU A 135 7.49 -2.31 -2.80
N PHE A 136 7.70 -3.51 -3.27
CA PHE A 136 6.95 -4.05 -4.38
C PHE A 136 6.33 -5.39 -4.00
N VAL A 137 5.05 -5.57 -4.26
CA VAL A 137 4.37 -6.86 -4.11
C VAL A 137 3.80 -7.25 -5.44
N GLY A 138 4.17 -8.43 -5.93
CA GLY A 138 3.64 -8.96 -7.17
C GLY A 138 3.33 -10.44 -7.06
N TYR A 139 2.44 -10.91 -7.90
CA TYR A 139 1.98 -12.30 -7.88
C TYR A 139 1.53 -12.78 -9.25
N THR A 140 1.55 -14.08 -9.40
CA THR A 140 1.00 -14.87 -10.52
C THR A 140 -0.03 -15.84 -9.96
N THR A 141 -0.54 -16.74 -10.77
CA THR A 141 -1.37 -17.86 -10.29
C THR A 141 -0.59 -18.89 -9.48
N GLN A 142 0.75 -18.84 -9.48
CA GLN A 142 1.63 -19.84 -8.84
C GLN A 142 2.48 -19.25 -7.71
N TYR A 143 2.90 -17.99 -7.84
CA TYR A 143 3.85 -17.35 -6.93
C TYR A 143 3.32 -16.02 -6.42
N SER A 144 3.64 -15.70 -5.19
CA SER A 144 3.46 -14.36 -4.63
C SER A 144 4.74 -13.94 -3.92
N MET A 145 5.21 -12.74 -4.20
CA MET A 145 6.47 -12.22 -3.70
C MET A 145 6.33 -10.77 -3.30
N ALA A 146 6.89 -10.42 -2.15
CA ALA A 146 7.02 -9.04 -1.70
C ALA A 146 8.51 -8.72 -1.45
N VAL A 147 8.98 -7.65 -2.02
CA VAL A 147 10.35 -7.16 -1.89
C VAL A 147 10.33 -5.79 -1.23
N TRP A 148 10.96 -5.68 -0.09
CA TRP A 148 11.20 -4.41 0.58
C TRP A 148 12.66 -4.01 0.41
N THR A 149 12.90 -2.76 0.10
CA THR A 149 14.23 -2.17 -0.01
C THR A 149 14.32 -0.89 0.80
N GLY A 150 15.41 -0.73 1.53
CA GLY A 150 15.62 0.40 2.42
C GLY A 150 16.82 0.17 3.31
N TYR A 151 17.00 1.04 4.28
CA TYR A 151 18.09 0.97 5.24
C TYR A 151 17.58 0.74 6.65
N THR A 152 18.36 0.05 7.49
CA THR A 152 18.05 -0.15 8.90
C THR A 152 17.84 1.18 9.63
N ASN A 153 18.66 2.19 9.26
CA ASN A 153 18.42 3.55 9.71
C ASN A 153 17.48 4.24 8.71
N ARG A 154 16.23 4.48 9.13
CA ARG A 154 15.21 5.14 8.31
C ARG A 154 15.63 6.53 7.80
N LEU A 155 16.55 7.24 8.50
CA LEU A 155 17.10 8.52 8.07
C LEU A 155 18.21 8.40 7.01
N THR A 156 18.51 7.19 6.54
CA THR A 156 19.32 6.96 5.34
C THR A 156 18.35 6.72 4.18
N PRO A 157 18.17 7.68 3.26
CA PRO A 157 17.14 7.57 2.23
C PRO A 157 17.54 6.67 1.07
N VAL A 158 16.53 6.10 0.45
CA VAL A 158 16.58 5.60 -0.92
C VAL A 158 16.42 6.80 -1.85
N LEU A 159 17.29 6.93 -2.85
CA LEU A 159 17.36 8.07 -3.75
C LEU A 159 17.10 7.64 -5.20
N ASP A 160 16.42 8.48 -5.95
CA ASP A 160 16.27 8.42 -7.40
C ASP A 160 16.03 6.99 -7.95
N ASP A 161 16.96 6.43 -8.71
CA ASP A 161 16.83 5.09 -9.29
C ASP A 161 16.79 3.95 -8.25
N GLY A 162 17.17 4.20 -7.02
CA GLY A 162 17.07 3.23 -5.93
C GLY A 162 15.63 2.73 -5.69
N ILE A 163 14.62 3.53 -6.07
CA ILE A 163 13.21 3.12 -6.00
C ILE A 163 12.86 1.93 -6.91
N LYS A 164 13.67 1.67 -7.94
CA LYS A 164 13.44 0.58 -8.89
C LYS A 164 13.92 -0.77 -8.36
N VAL A 165 14.78 -0.78 -7.34
CA VAL A 165 15.44 -2.01 -6.85
C VAL A 165 14.43 -3.07 -6.43
N ALA A 166 13.36 -2.70 -5.73
CA ALA A 166 12.33 -3.66 -5.33
C ALA A 166 11.64 -4.32 -6.54
N THR A 167 11.32 -3.54 -7.58
CA THR A 167 10.72 -4.06 -8.82
C THR A 167 11.68 -4.90 -9.63
N ASP A 168 12.95 -4.53 -9.66
CA ASP A 168 14.00 -5.25 -10.40
C ASP A 168 14.30 -6.61 -9.76
N VAL A 169 14.40 -6.67 -8.44
CA VAL A 169 14.56 -7.93 -7.69
C VAL A 169 13.38 -8.86 -7.95
N TYR A 170 12.15 -8.35 -7.87
CA TYR A 170 10.95 -9.11 -8.20
C TYR A 170 11.02 -9.67 -9.63
N LYS A 171 11.32 -8.81 -10.60
CA LYS A 171 11.40 -9.17 -12.02
C LYS A 171 12.41 -10.28 -12.27
N GLN A 172 13.63 -10.13 -11.75
CA GLN A 172 14.69 -11.13 -11.93
C GLN A 172 14.32 -12.47 -11.28
N MET A 173 13.73 -12.43 -10.09
CA MET A 173 13.29 -13.65 -9.42
C MET A 173 12.16 -14.34 -10.17
N MET A 174 11.18 -13.61 -10.69
CA MET A 174 10.09 -14.21 -11.46
C MET A 174 10.59 -14.80 -12.78
N LEU A 175 11.50 -14.13 -13.48
CA LEU A 175 12.16 -14.69 -14.67
C LEU A 175 12.84 -16.01 -14.34
N TYR A 176 13.66 -16.04 -13.28
CA TYR A 176 14.32 -17.25 -12.81
C TYR A 176 13.35 -18.39 -12.50
N LEU A 177 12.28 -18.11 -11.74
CA LEU A 177 11.29 -19.12 -11.35
C LEU A 177 10.58 -19.74 -12.57
N TYR A 178 10.25 -18.91 -13.56
CA TYR A 178 9.58 -19.38 -14.77
C TYR A 178 10.53 -20.13 -15.73
N GLU A 179 11.78 -19.73 -15.82
CA GLU A 179 12.80 -20.46 -16.57
C GLU A 179 13.07 -21.84 -15.96
N GLN A 180 13.20 -21.95 -14.63
CA GLN A 180 13.48 -23.21 -13.95
C GLN A 180 12.32 -24.21 -14.05
N ASN A 181 11.08 -23.73 -13.99
CA ASN A 181 9.91 -24.61 -13.97
C ASN A 181 9.41 -24.99 -15.37
N GLY A 182 9.91 -24.37 -16.45
CA GLY A 182 9.52 -24.67 -17.83
C GLY A 182 8.01 -24.51 -18.09
N SER A 183 7.27 -23.92 -17.14
CA SER A 183 5.83 -23.79 -17.18
C SER A 183 5.43 -22.47 -17.81
N GLY A 184 4.54 -22.50 -18.77
CA GLY A 184 3.91 -21.30 -19.29
C GLY A 184 3.13 -20.57 -18.21
N SER A 185 3.04 -19.26 -18.33
CA SER A 185 2.19 -18.44 -17.48
C SER A 185 0.72 -18.63 -17.86
N THR A 186 -0.14 -18.83 -16.86
CA THR A 186 -1.60 -18.89 -17.03
C THR A 186 -2.26 -17.69 -16.42
N ASP A 187 -3.26 -17.13 -17.12
CA ASP A 187 -4.06 -16.03 -16.57
C ASP A 187 -5.13 -16.55 -15.60
N TRP A 188 -5.67 -15.65 -14.79
CA TRP A 188 -6.79 -15.95 -13.92
C TRP A 188 -8.08 -16.13 -14.72
N THR A 189 -8.84 -17.17 -14.37
CA THR A 189 -10.15 -17.41 -14.98
C THR A 189 -11.15 -16.39 -14.47
N GLN A 190 -11.85 -15.73 -15.37
CA GLN A 190 -12.91 -14.79 -15.03
C GLN A 190 -14.09 -15.52 -14.40
N PRO A 191 -14.52 -15.15 -13.18
CA PRO A 191 -15.68 -15.77 -12.53
C PRO A 191 -16.99 -15.35 -13.20
N SER A 192 -18.01 -16.23 -13.16
CA SER A 192 -19.30 -16.01 -13.81
C SER A 192 -20.06 -14.76 -13.32
N GLY A 193 -19.72 -14.26 -12.14
CA GLY A 193 -20.30 -13.05 -11.56
C GLY A 193 -19.70 -11.75 -12.07
N VAL A 194 -18.74 -11.80 -13.00
CA VAL A 194 -18.06 -10.61 -13.57
C VAL A 194 -18.18 -10.63 -15.09
N TYR A 195 -18.42 -9.48 -15.69
CA TYR A 195 -18.32 -9.31 -17.15
C TYR A 195 -17.49 -8.07 -17.51
N ARG A 196 -16.90 -8.08 -18.69
CA ARG A 196 -16.10 -6.97 -19.23
C ARG A 196 -16.91 -6.21 -20.26
N SER A 197 -16.89 -4.88 -20.17
CA SER A 197 -17.42 -3.99 -21.19
C SER A 197 -16.37 -2.91 -21.48
N GLY A 198 -15.81 -2.94 -22.69
CA GLY A 198 -14.65 -2.12 -23.00
C GLY A 198 -13.47 -2.43 -22.09
N SER A 199 -12.88 -1.41 -21.49
CA SER A 199 -11.74 -1.53 -20.57
C SER A 199 -12.15 -1.85 -19.13
N TYR A 200 -13.44 -1.90 -18.79
CA TYR A 200 -13.93 -1.99 -17.42
C TYR A 200 -14.55 -3.35 -17.11
N LEU A 201 -14.42 -3.77 -15.86
CA LEU A 201 -15.11 -4.93 -15.31
C LEU A 201 -16.32 -4.52 -14.50
N TYR A 202 -17.40 -5.27 -14.61
CA TYR A 202 -18.66 -5.05 -13.91
C TYR A 202 -19.11 -6.33 -13.21
N LEU A 203 -19.81 -6.16 -12.09
CA LEU A 203 -20.47 -7.26 -11.41
C LEU A 203 -21.80 -7.57 -12.11
N ASN A 204 -22.04 -8.84 -12.39
CA ASN A 204 -23.32 -9.31 -12.87
C ASN A 204 -24.27 -9.51 -11.67
N ASN A 205 -24.94 -8.47 -11.25
CA ASN A 205 -25.86 -8.49 -10.11
C ASN A 205 -27.26 -9.03 -10.46
N GLY A 206 -27.46 -9.58 -11.67
CA GLY A 206 -28.75 -10.08 -12.14
C GLY A 206 -29.87 -9.05 -12.26
N LYS A 207 -29.55 -7.78 -12.01
CA LYS A 207 -30.46 -6.63 -12.19
C LYS A 207 -29.81 -5.66 -13.15
N ASN A 208 -30.40 -5.49 -14.32
CA ASN A 208 -30.10 -4.39 -15.23
C ASN A 208 -30.52 -3.05 -14.61
N ASN A 209 -29.85 -2.60 -13.58
CA ASN A 209 -30.05 -1.28 -13.02
C ASN A 209 -28.94 -0.36 -13.53
N TYR A 210 -29.25 0.33 -14.61
CA TYR A 210 -28.53 1.49 -15.13
C TYR A 210 -28.65 2.71 -14.19
N ASN A 211 -28.44 2.54 -12.89
CA ASN A 211 -28.36 3.66 -11.94
C ASN A 211 -26.92 3.85 -11.45
N TYR A 212 -25.96 3.88 -12.41
CA TYR A 212 -24.57 4.15 -12.13
C TYR A 212 -24.31 5.59 -11.63
N TYR A 213 -25.21 6.53 -11.95
CA TYR A 213 -25.06 7.94 -11.58
C TYR A 213 -25.48 8.28 -10.15
N ASN A 214 -26.20 7.41 -9.43
CA ASN A 214 -26.68 7.72 -8.08
C ASN A 214 -25.77 7.20 -6.95
N TYR A 215 -24.70 6.46 -7.26
CA TYR A 215 -23.80 5.92 -6.21
C TYR A 215 -22.68 6.86 -5.80
N TYR A 216 -22.48 7.97 -6.52
CA TYR A 216 -21.35 8.88 -6.26
C TYR A 216 -21.72 10.12 -5.44
N TYR A 217 -22.98 10.30 -5.02
CA TYR A 217 -23.42 11.54 -4.34
C TYR A 217 -24.39 11.32 -3.18
N GLU A 218 -24.36 10.19 -2.50
CA GLU A 218 -24.85 10.19 -1.12
C GLU A 218 -23.64 10.30 -0.21
N PRO A 219 -23.39 11.45 0.41
CA PRO A 219 -22.46 11.52 1.52
C PRO A 219 -23.00 10.56 2.58
N SER A 220 -22.22 9.55 2.95
CA SER A 220 -22.53 8.74 4.12
C SER A 220 -22.88 9.69 5.25
N PRO A 221 -23.98 9.48 5.99
CA PRO A 221 -24.27 10.30 7.14
C PRO A 221 -23.05 10.21 8.07
N VAL A 222 -22.32 11.30 8.16
CA VAL A 222 -21.31 11.51 9.17
C VAL A 222 -22.09 11.46 10.46
N SER A 223 -21.95 10.37 11.20
CA SER A 223 -22.43 10.34 12.57
C SER A 223 -21.76 11.50 13.30
N GLN A 224 -22.57 12.47 13.65
CA GLN A 224 -22.21 13.58 14.53
C GLN A 224 -22.05 13.03 15.95
N ASP A 225 -20.98 12.32 16.21
CA ASP A 225 -20.57 11.92 17.56
C ASP A 225 -19.04 11.94 17.63
N ILE A 226 -18.49 13.14 17.43
CA ILE A 226 -17.19 13.47 17.98
C ILE A 226 -17.44 14.64 18.93
N GLU A 227 -17.84 14.33 20.17
CA GLU A 227 -17.66 15.23 21.27
C GLU A 227 -16.17 15.52 21.42
N ALA A 228 -15.79 16.74 21.04
CA ALA A 228 -14.51 17.30 21.42
C ALA A 228 -14.55 17.49 22.95
N THR A 229 -13.87 16.65 23.70
CA THR A 229 -13.52 16.96 25.08
C THR A 229 -12.47 18.06 25.03
N GLU A 230 -12.95 19.30 25.14
CA GLU A 230 -12.11 20.43 25.49
C GLU A 230 -11.71 20.26 26.96
N ASP A 231 -10.44 20.10 27.19
CA ASP A 231 -9.82 20.13 28.49
C ASP A 231 -9.75 21.58 28.94
N SER A 232 -10.71 22.00 29.82
CA SER A 232 -10.76 23.30 30.44
C SER A 232 -9.74 23.36 31.58
N SER A 233 -8.62 24.04 31.37
CA SER A 233 -7.87 24.60 32.49
C SER A 233 -7.95 26.12 32.46
N SER A 234 -8.69 26.62 33.44
CA SER A 234 -8.89 28.01 33.77
C SER A 234 -7.58 28.69 34.23
N SER A 235 -7.33 29.89 33.76
CA SER A 235 -6.80 30.94 34.63
C SER A 235 -7.20 32.32 34.14
N SER A 236 -7.82 33.03 35.05
CA SER A 236 -8.29 34.41 35.00
C SER A 236 -7.17 35.44 34.91
N SER A 237 -7.36 36.52 34.18
CA SER A 237 -7.43 37.90 34.71
C SER A 237 -7.30 38.99 33.65
N SER A 238 -8.28 39.86 33.68
CA SER A 238 -8.34 41.33 33.67
C SER A 238 -7.96 42.11 32.39
N ASN A 239 -9.04 42.79 31.95
CA ASN A 239 -9.20 44.14 31.39
C ASN A 239 -7.98 45.01 31.12
N SER A 240 -7.95 45.58 29.90
CA SER A 240 -8.12 47.04 29.71
C SER A 240 -8.19 47.41 28.22
N GLU A 241 -9.19 48.23 27.94
CA GLU A 241 -9.41 48.99 26.70
C GLU A 241 -8.23 49.92 26.42
N GLU A 242 -7.93 50.21 25.14
CA GLU A 242 -7.95 51.55 24.61
C GLU A 242 -7.56 51.62 23.10
N ASN A 243 -8.30 52.49 22.46
CA ASN A 243 -8.29 52.99 21.10
C ASN A 243 -6.98 53.58 20.58
N SER A 244 -6.77 53.54 19.31
CA SER A 244 -6.66 54.66 18.35
C SER A 244 -5.72 54.36 17.20
N GLU A 245 -6.27 54.40 16.02
CA GLU A 245 -6.05 55.33 14.87
C GLU A 245 -4.66 55.40 14.22
N HIS A 246 -4.76 55.16 12.92
CA HIS A 246 -4.17 55.87 11.76
C HIS A 246 -2.64 55.96 11.63
N THR A 247 -2.06 55.49 10.56
CA THR A 247 -1.70 56.19 9.31
C THR A 247 -0.53 55.49 8.62
N GLU A 248 -0.73 55.13 7.37
CA GLU A 248 0.37 55.12 6.37
C GLU A 248 0.85 56.55 6.12
N PRO A 249 2.10 56.79 5.67
CA PRO A 249 2.43 56.61 4.27
C PRO A 249 3.93 56.37 3.89
N SER A 250 4.06 55.88 2.66
CA SER A 250 5.01 56.22 1.57
C SER A 250 6.52 56.03 1.71
N ALA A 251 6.99 55.24 0.76
CA ALA A 251 8.13 55.37 -0.15
C ALA A 251 9.31 56.28 0.20
N LYS A 252 10.53 55.73 0.04
CA LYS A 252 11.59 56.21 -0.84
C LYS A 252 12.85 55.34 -0.77
N GLU A 253 13.26 54.88 -1.97
CA GLU A 253 14.59 54.81 -2.55
C GLU A 253 15.80 55.26 -1.69
N ASN A 254 16.88 54.45 -1.73
CA ASN A 254 18.16 54.73 -2.35
C ASN A 254 19.16 53.60 -2.00
N GLU A 255 19.62 52.92 -3.01
CA GLU A 255 20.97 52.97 -3.62
C GLU A 255 22.20 52.94 -2.70
N GLN A 256 23.05 51.98 -3.09
CA GLN A 256 24.50 51.99 -3.17
C GLN A 256 25.37 51.45 -2.03
N ASN A 257 26.22 50.57 -2.52
CA ASN A 257 27.64 50.35 -2.15
C ASN A 257 27.94 49.36 -1.00
N ARG A 258 28.32 48.22 -1.29
CA ARG A 258 29.67 47.67 -1.57
C ARG A 258 29.57 46.17 -1.73
#